data_c448934c8936288a6fc3d63129bee652
#
_entry.id   c448934c8936288a6fc3d63129bee652
#
_cell.length_a   1.000
_cell.length_b   1.000
_cell.length_c   1.000
_cell.angle_alpha   90.00
_cell.angle_beta   90.00
_cell.angle_gamma   90.00
#
_symmetry.space_group_name_H-M   'P 1'
#
loop_
_entity.id
_entity.type
_entity.pdbx_description
1 polymer ?
#
loop_
_entity_poly.entity_id
_entity_poly.type
_entity_poly.pdbx_seq_one_letter_code
_entity_poly.pdbx_strand_id
1 'polypeptide(L)'
;MLYLDANVFIYAAINTEEIGEKARTLLQKIQQGEEKAATSALTFDEVFWSIKKRKPELAIETSYALLNFPNMEIIPADRKLAVFALEIIKEYNLAPRDALHAATALAAKADCIVSTDPHFDKLKELKRQLL
;
A
#
# COMPACT_ATOMS: atom_id res chain seq x y z
N MET A 1 0.29 -4.91 -12.94
CA MET A 1 0.97 -4.36 -11.76
C MET A 1 -0.02 -4.24 -10.60
N LEU A 2 0.40 -4.63 -9.42
CA LEU A 2 -0.37 -4.51 -8.19
C LEU A 2 -0.06 -3.18 -7.50
N TYR A 3 -1.06 -2.57 -6.84
CA TYR A 3 -0.81 -1.49 -5.89
C TYR A 3 -0.94 -2.05 -4.47
N LEU A 4 0.05 -1.81 -3.63
CA LEU A 4 0.08 -2.35 -2.27
C LEU A 4 -0.28 -1.28 -1.24
N ASP A 5 -1.27 -1.58 -0.42
CA ASP A 5 -1.63 -0.78 0.76
C ASP A 5 -0.60 -1.02 1.88
N ALA A 6 -0.53 -0.09 2.83
CA ALA A 6 0.41 -0.14 3.96
C ALA A 6 0.31 -1.44 4.76
N ASN A 7 -0.88 -2.00 4.89
CA ASN A 7 -1.09 -3.23 5.67
C ASN A 7 -0.28 -4.41 5.17
N VAL A 8 -0.02 -4.51 3.86
CA VAL A 8 0.81 -5.59 3.32
C VAL A 8 2.19 -5.58 3.95
N PHE A 9 2.80 -4.40 4.03
CA PHE A 9 4.16 -4.25 4.61
C PHE A 9 4.16 -4.46 6.11
N ILE A 10 3.12 -3.98 6.79
CA ILE A 10 2.99 -4.14 8.24
C ILE A 10 2.85 -5.62 8.60
N TYR A 11 1.96 -6.34 7.94
CA TYR A 11 1.81 -7.78 8.16
C TYR A 11 3.10 -8.54 7.86
N ALA A 12 3.75 -8.22 6.75
CA ALA A 12 5.01 -8.88 6.40
C ALA A 12 6.09 -8.68 7.47
N ALA A 13 6.15 -7.49 8.07
CA ALA A 13 7.20 -7.14 9.03
C ALA A 13 6.97 -7.76 10.42
N ILE A 14 5.73 -7.80 10.91
CA ILE A 14 5.49 -8.10 12.33
C ILE A 14 4.41 -9.14 12.61
N ASN A 15 3.64 -9.59 11.62
CA ASN A 15 2.61 -10.60 11.86
C ASN A 15 3.17 -12.00 11.77
N THR A 16 2.93 -12.83 12.78
CA THR A 16 3.45 -14.21 12.88
C THR A 16 2.42 -15.28 12.49
N GLU A 17 1.23 -14.87 12.07
CA GLU A 17 0.15 -15.76 11.68
C GLU A 17 0.08 -15.91 10.15
N GLU A 18 -0.98 -16.54 9.67
CA GLU A 18 -1.16 -16.84 8.25
C GLU A 18 -1.12 -15.60 7.34
N ILE A 19 -1.74 -14.49 7.78
CA ILE A 19 -1.77 -13.27 6.97
C ILE A 19 -0.37 -12.67 6.80
N GLY A 20 0.47 -12.77 7.82
CA GLY A 20 1.88 -12.36 7.72
C GLY A 20 2.67 -13.21 6.74
N GLU A 21 2.42 -14.51 6.72
CA GLU A 21 3.04 -15.42 5.75
C GLU A 21 2.61 -15.11 4.32
N LYS A 22 1.34 -14.84 4.12
CA LYS A 22 0.81 -14.44 2.80
C LYS A 22 1.42 -13.13 2.32
N ALA A 23 1.54 -12.16 3.21
CA ALA A 23 2.17 -10.87 2.88
C ALA A 23 3.66 -11.05 2.50
N ARG A 24 4.40 -11.82 3.28
CA ARG A 24 5.82 -12.13 2.97
C ARG A 24 5.97 -12.89 1.67
N THR A 25 5.09 -13.83 1.37
CA THR A 25 5.09 -14.57 0.11
C THR A 25 4.85 -13.65 -1.08
N LEU A 26 3.90 -12.72 -0.97
CA LEU A 26 3.65 -11.74 -2.02
C LEU A 26 4.87 -10.85 -2.25
N LEU A 27 5.46 -10.31 -1.18
CA LEU A 27 6.66 -9.48 -1.30
C LEU A 27 7.84 -10.26 -1.90
N GLN A 28 7.98 -11.54 -1.57
CA GLN A 28 9.01 -12.38 -2.16
C GLN A 28 8.83 -12.55 -3.67
N LYS A 29 7.60 -12.75 -4.15
CA LYS A 29 7.32 -12.82 -5.58
C LYS A 29 7.67 -11.51 -6.30
N ILE A 30 7.37 -10.39 -5.67
CA ILE A 30 7.73 -9.07 -6.21
C ILE A 30 9.26 -8.93 -6.25
N GLN A 31 9.94 -9.27 -5.16
CA GLN A 31 11.40 -9.20 -5.07
C GLN A 31 12.07 -10.06 -6.15
N GLN A 32 11.52 -11.23 -6.46
CA GLN A 32 12.03 -12.14 -7.49
C GLN A 32 11.67 -11.73 -8.92
N GLY A 33 10.86 -10.68 -9.08
CA GLY A 33 10.43 -10.20 -10.39
C GLY A 33 9.26 -10.95 -11.02
N GLU A 34 8.62 -11.86 -10.28
CA GLU A 34 7.44 -12.59 -10.75
C GLU A 34 6.20 -11.70 -10.83
N GLU A 35 6.15 -10.67 -9.99
CA GLU A 35 5.10 -9.66 -9.94
C GLU A 35 5.74 -8.28 -9.90
N LYS A 36 5.11 -7.30 -10.55
CA LYS A 36 5.46 -5.90 -10.41
C LYS A 36 4.45 -5.21 -9.51
N ALA A 37 4.92 -4.27 -8.71
CA ALA A 37 4.07 -3.57 -7.78
C ALA A 37 4.42 -2.09 -7.69
N ALA A 38 3.50 -1.34 -7.13
CA ALA A 38 3.68 0.06 -6.79
C ALA A 38 3.06 0.34 -5.43
N THR A 39 3.53 1.37 -4.77
CA THR A 39 2.90 1.95 -3.60
C THR A 39 3.20 3.45 -3.55
N SER A 40 2.54 4.17 -2.67
CA SER A 40 2.77 5.60 -2.48
C SER A 40 3.99 5.85 -1.59
N ALA A 41 4.70 6.94 -1.84
CA ALA A 41 5.70 7.43 -0.89
C ALA A 41 5.08 7.67 0.51
N LEU A 42 3.79 8.04 0.57
CA LEU A 42 3.07 8.20 1.83
C LEU A 42 2.98 6.90 2.63
N THR A 43 3.05 5.76 1.99
CA THR A 43 2.95 4.45 2.65
C THR A 43 3.99 4.28 3.75
N PHE A 44 5.19 4.86 3.59
CA PHE A 44 6.22 4.77 4.64
C PHE A 44 5.75 5.38 5.96
N ASP A 45 5.02 6.50 5.91
CA ASP A 45 4.53 7.16 7.14
C ASP A 45 3.59 6.23 7.93
N GLU A 46 2.66 5.59 7.24
CA GLU A 46 1.74 4.65 7.86
C GLU A 46 2.47 3.41 8.42
N VAL A 47 3.38 2.87 7.64
CA VAL A 47 4.19 1.71 8.03
C VAL A 47 5.07 2.05 9.23
N PHE A 48 5.76 3.20 9.19
CA PHE A 48 6.63 3.64 10.27
C PHE A 48 5.88 3.72 11.60
N TRP A 49 4.77 4.45 11.63
CA TRP A 49 4.00 4.65 12.87
C TRP A 49 3.39 3.36 13.40
N SER A 50 2.87 2.52 12.53
CA SER A 50 2.29 1.26 12.94
C SER A 50 3.32 0.31 13.56
N ILE A 51 4.50 0.23 12.96
CA ILE A 51 5.57 -0.62 13.49
C ILE A 51 6.18 -0.02 14.75
N LYS A 52 6.37 1.29 14.80
CA LYS A 52 6.91 1.96 15.98
C LYS A 52 6.06 1.71 17.23
N LYS A 53 4.76 1.63 17.08
CA LYS A 53 3.85 1.34 18.21
C LYS A 53 4.01 -0.07 18.78
N ARG A 54 4.40 -1.04 17.94
CA ARG A 54 4.43 -2.47 18.30
C ARG A 54 5.84 -3.01 18.48
N LYS A 55 6.74 -2.67 17.58
CA LYS A 55 8.16 -3.07 17.59
C LYS A 55 9.02 -1.90 17.14
N PRO A 56 9.23 -0.92 18.02
CA PRO A 56 9.92 0.33 17.66
C PRO A 56 11.31 0.12 17.06
N GLU A 57 12.01 -0.95 17.45
CA GLU A 57 13.34 -1.29 16.93
C GLU A 57 13.36 -1.61 15.45
N LEU A 58 12.20 -1.96 14.86
CA LEU A 58 12.09 -2.31 13.45
C LEU A 58 11.60 -1.17 12.55
N ALA A 59 11.14 -0.06 13.12
CA ALA A 59 10.44 0.97 12.36
C ALA A 59 11.31 1.62 11.26
N ILE A 60 12.53 2.00 11.58
CA ILE A 60 13.44 2.65 10.62
C ILE A 60 13.90 1.65 9.56
N GLU A 61 14.34 0.48 9.97
CA GLU A 61 14.80 -0.58 9.08
C GLU A 61 13.73 -0.98 8.06
N THR A 62 12.50 -1.19 8.53
CA THR A 62 11.38 -1.56 7.66
C THR A 62 11.05 -0.44 6.66
N SER A 63 11.12 0.82 7.10
CA SER A 63 10.87 1.97 6.22
C SER A 63 11.90 2.07 5.11
N TYR A 64 13.19 1.88 5.43
CA TYR A 64 14.23 1.83 4.39
C TYR A 64 14.01 0.67 3.42
N ALA A 65 13.68 -0.51 3.94
CA ALA A 65 13.43 -1.68 3.12
C ALA A 65 12.26 -1.46 2.14
N LEU A 66 11.19 -0.83 2.61
CA LEU A 66 10.06 -0.45 1.77
C LEU A 66 10.47 0.49 0.64
N LEU A 67 11.16 1.57 0.96
CA LEU A 67 11.51 2.61 -0.02
C LEU A 67 12.54 2.13 -1.05
N ASN A 68 13.29 1.08 -0.75
CA ASN A 68 14.30 0.50 -1.63
C ASN A 68 13.90 -0.89 -2.17
N PHE A 69 12.63 -1.25 -2.05
CA PHE A 69 12.19 -2.60 -2.40
C PHE A 69 12.32 -2.87 -3.90
N PRO A 70 12.95 -3.99 -4.29
CA PRO A 70 13.13 -4.32 -5.70
C PRO A 70 11.80 -4.53 -6.44
N ASN A 71 11.74 -4.13 -7.70
CA ASN A 71 10.59 -4.30 -8.57
C ASN A 71 9.31 -3.61 -8.06
N MET A 72 9.48 -2.63 -7.19
CA MET A 72 8.40 -1.81 -6.66
C MET A 72 8.61 -0.35 -7.02
N GLU A 73 7.63 0.26 -7.65
CA GLU A 73 7.62 1.68 -7.93
C GLU A 73 7.10 2.44 -6.70
N ILE A 74 7.87 3.40 -6.21
CA ILE A 74 7.44 4.29 -5.13
C ILE A 74 6.95 5.59 -5.78
N ILE A 75 5.65 5.80 -5.75
CA ILE A 75 5.00 6.91 -6.45
C ILE A 75 4.92 8.13 -5.54
N PRO A 76 5.43 9.30 -5.97
CA PRO A 76 5.33 10.52 -5.16
C PRO A 76 3.87 10.92 -4.91
N ALA A 77 3.56 11.32 -3.68
CA ALA A 77 2.25 11.88 -3.31
C ALA A 77 2.23 13.37 -3.64
N ASP A 78 2.06 13.72 -4.90
CA ASP A 78 2.15 15.09 -5.38
C ASP A 78 0.80 15.81 -5.37
N ARG A 79 0.81 17.08 -5.85
CA ARG A 79 -0.39 17.93 -5.90
C ARG A 79 -1.49 17.30 -6.77
N LYS A 80 -1.15 16.74 -7.92
CA LYS A 80 -2.13 16.15 -8.82
C LYS A 80 -2.88 15.00 -8.17
N LEU A 81 -2.15 14.14 -7.45
CA LEU A 81 -2.75 13.03 -6.74
C LEU A 81 -3.60 13.51 -5.56
N ALA A 82 -3.17 14.55 -4.86
CA ALA A 82 -3.96 15.14 -3.79
C ALA A 82 -5.28 15.72 -4.31
N VAL A 83 -5.27 16.40 -5.44
CA VAL A 83 -6.50 16.91 -6.08
C VAL A 83 -7.41 15.76 -6.50
N PHE A 84 -6.85 14.72 -7.11
CA PHE A 84 -7.62 13.53 -7.49
C PHE A 84 -8.23 12.84 -6.26
N ALA A 85 -7.46 12.74 -5.18
CA ALA A 85 -7.96 12.19 -3.91
C ALA A 85 -9.15 12.98 -3.36
N LEU A 86 -9.13 14.32 -3.45
CA LEU A 86 -10.28 15.15 -3.03
C LEU A 86 -11.52 14.85 -3.86
N GLU A 87 -11.39 14.63 -5.15
CA GLU A 87 -12.51 14.24 -6.00
C GLU A 87 -13.10 12.88 -5.60
N ILE A 88 -12.22 11.93 -5.26
CA ILE A 88 -12.63 10.61 -4.77
C ILE A 88 -13.37 10.75 -3.42
N ILE A 89 -12.89 11.60 -2.52
CA ILE A 89 -13.55 11.85 -1.24
C ILE A 89 -14.95 12.39 -1.47
N LYS A 90 -15.11 13.36 -2.39
CA LYS A 90 -16.42 13.94 -2.71
C LYS A 90 -17.41 12.90 -3.22
N GLU A 91 -16.95 11.98 -4.06
CA GLU A 91 -17.81 10.99 -4.72
C GLU A 91 -18.10 9.77 -3.83
N TYR A 92 -17.08 9.27 -3.13
CA TYR A 92 -17.17 7.99 -2.42
C TYR A 92 -17.07 8.09 -0.90
N ASN A 93 -16.83 9.26 -0.36
CA ASN A 93 -16.72 9.50 1.09
C ASN A 93 -15.65 8.62 1.76
N LEU A 94 -14.48 8.49 1.14
CA LEU A 94 -13.34 7.84 1.73
C LEU A 94 -12.57 8.78 2.66
N ALA A 95 -11.86 8.21 3.64
CA ALA A 95 -10.89 8.97 4.43
C ALA A 95 -9.75 9.47 3.52
N PRO A 96 -9.08 10.61 3.85
CA PRO A 96 -8.05 11.19 2.98
C PRO A 96 -6.92 10.25 2.59
N ARG A 97 -6.42 9.43 3.52
CA ARG A 97 -5.35 8.45 3.20
C ARG A 97 -5.81 7.39 2.22
N ASP A 98 -6.99 6.82 2.46
CA ASP A 98 -7.56 5.82 1.57
C ASP A 98 -7.82 6.39 0.19
N ALA A 99 -8.34 7.61 0.13
CA ALA A 99 -8.56 8.31 -1.12
C ALA A 99 -7.25 8.56 -1.88
N LEU A 100 -6.17 8.90 -1.17
CA LEU A 100 -4.87 9.11 -1.80
C LEU A 100 -4.29 7.80 -2.33
N HIS A 101 -4.42 6.70 -1.60
CA HIS A 101 -4.03 5.38 -2.09
C HIS A 101 -4.83 4.99 -3.33
N ALA A 102 -6.15 5.17 -3.29
CA ALA A 102 -7.01 4.88 -4.44
C ALA A 102 -6.65 5.73 -5.65
N ALA A 103 -6.44 7.04 -5.47
CA ALA A 103 -6.03 7.95 -6.52
C ALA A 103 -4.69 7.53 -7.14
N THR A 104 -3.74 7.15 -6.31
CA THR A 104 -2.41 6.72 -6.75
C THR A 104 -2.51 5.42 -7.55
N ALA A 105 -3.27 4.44 -7.06
CA ALA A 105 -3.47 3.17 -7.75
C ALA A 105 -4.13 3.37 -9.12
N LEU A 106 -5.17 4.21 -9.20
CA LEU A 106 -5.87 4.51 -10.45
C LEU A 106 -4.98 5.26 -11.44
N ALA A 107 -4.25 6.28 -10.97
CA ALA A 107 -3.35 7.05 -11.82
C ALA A 107 -2.20 6.19 -12.37
N ALA A 108 -1.72 5.24 -11.59
CA ALA A 108 -0.69 4.28 -12.00
C ALA A 108 -1.25 3.16 -12.90
N LYS A 109 -2.55 3.10 -13.11
CA LYS A 109 -3.23 2.04 -13.88
C LYS A 109 -2.94 0.65 -13.31
N ALA A 110 -2.92 0.53 -11.99
CA ALA A 110 -2.77 -0.76 -11.33
C ALA A 110 -3.97 -1.67 -11.63
N ASP A 111 -3.72 -2.95 -11.73
CA ASP A 111 -4.79 -3.94 -11.97
C ASP A 111 -5.71 -4.07 -10.76
N CYS A 112 -5.16 -3.91 -9.57
CA CYS A 112 -5.92 -3.96 -8.32
C CYS A 112 -5.12 -3.29 -7.18
N ILE A 113 -5.81 -3.04 -6.09
CA ILE A 113 -5.19 -2.68 -4.80
C ILE A 113 -5.21 -3.90 -3.88
N VAL A 114 -4.05 -4.28 -3.36
CA VAL A 114 -3.94 -5.35 -2.37
C VAL A 114 -4.10 -4.73 -0.99
N SER A 115 -5.20 -5.03 -0.33
CA SER A 115 -5.56 -4.45 0.96
C SER A 115 -6.57 -5.32 1.70
N THR A 116 -6.50 -5.31 3.02
CA THR A 116 -7.53 -5.92 3.88
C THR A 116 -8.67 -4.97 4.19
N ASP A 117 -8.56 -3.69 3.77
CA ASP A 117 -9.55 -2.66 4.10
C ASP A 117 -10.72 -2.69 3.11
N PRO A 118 -11.95 -3.04 3.55
CA PRO A 118 -13.11 -3.09 2.68
C PRO A 118 -13.58 -1.72 2.19
N HIS A 119 -13.07 -0.60 2.74
CA HIS A 119 -13.44 0.73 2.27
C HIS A 119 -13.12 0.94 0.78
N PHE A 120 -12.09 0.27 0.26
CA PHE A 120 -11.74 0.35 -1.16
C PHE A 120 -12.78 -0.29 -2.08
N ASP A 121 -13.67 -1.13 -1.56
CA ASP A 121 -14.76 -1.72 -2.33
C ASP A 121 -15.80 -0.70 -2.79
N LYS A 122 -15.81 0.50 -2.21
CA LYS A 122 -16.68 1.60 -2.65
C LYS A 122 -16.37 2.08 -4.06
N LEU A 123 -15.12 1.95 -4.53
CA LEU A 123 -14.72 2.37 -5.86
C LEU A 123 -14.93 1.24 -6.87
N LYS A 124 -15.79 1.48 -7.85
CA LYS A 124 -16.06 0.49 -8.91
C LYS A 124 -14.87 0.33 -9.86
N GLU A 125 -14.10 1.38 -10.07
CA GLU A 125 -12.97 1.40 -10.99
C GLU A 125 -11.72 0.72 -10.44
N LEU A 126 -11.70 0.43 -9.13
CA LEU A 126 -10.54 -0.15 -8.47
C LEU A 126 -10.92 -1.45 -7.77
N LYS A 127 -10.44 -2.55 -8.32
CA LYS A 127 -10.64 -3.87 -7.72
C LYS A 127 -9.74 -4.04 -6.50
N ARG A 128 -10.31 -4.51 -5.39
CA ARG A 128 -9.52 -4.89 -4.22
C ARG A 128 -9.23 -6.39 -4.24
N GLN A 129 -7.99 -6.73 -3.95
CA GLN A 129 -7.54 -8.11 -3.81
C GLN A 129 -7.09 -8.35 -2.37
N LEU A 130 -7.52 -9.45 -1.78
CA LEU A 130 -7.03 -9.89 -0.47
C LEU A 130 -5.68 -10.58 -0.58
N LEU A 131 -4.96 -10.62 0.52
CA LEU A 131 -3.73 -11.41 0.62
C LEU A 131 -4.00 -12.92 0.57
#